data_d71f31814cae1abdb610922af717fc44
#
_entry.id   d71f31814cae1abdb610922af717fc44
#
_cell.length_a   1.000
_cell.length_b   1.000
_cell.length_c   1.000
_cell.angle_alpha   90.00
_cell.angle_beta   90.00
_cell.angle_gamma   90.00
#
_symmetry.space_group_name_H-M   'P 1'
#
loop_
_entity.id
_entity.type
_entity.pdbx_description
1 polymer ?
#
loop_
_entity_poly.entity_id
_entity_poly.type
_entity_poly.pdbx_seq_one_letter_code
_entity_poly.pdbx_strand_id
1 'polypeptide(L)'
;MAEQGKEGMLPKNIRQIGQISGNQKIYLEDYVITYLRQILTPDENMRVMILYGHKEMIEDELYWFVNGAVEAQHDFFMEKTIIDEESWKKVNEMAGKFFPELTVMGWAITREDSTEDLEEQIMRTQRQFFRPDQKLYFEYITSDKTEALYLHEKGKRNMLSGYYIYYERNECMQNYMVSLRTRERHPEEMNADHAARQFREV
;
A
#
# COMPACT_ATOMS: atom_id res chain seq x y z
N MET A 1 -14.82 -26.06 27.74
CA MET A 1 -13.42 -25.65 27.62
C MET A 1 -13.43 -24.32 26.89
N ALA A 2 -13.08 -23.27 27.59
CA ALA A 2 -13.12 -21.92 27.07
C ALA A 2 -12.00 -21.74 26.04
N GLU A 3 -12.34 -21.32 24.81
CA GLU A 3 -11.39 -20.76 23.86
C GLU A 3 -10.79 -19.51 24.50
N GLN A 4 -9.53 -19.61 24.90
CA GLN A 4 -8.73 -18.45 25.24
C GLN A 4 -8.55 -17.66 23.94
N GLY A 5 -9.29 -16.54 23.83
CA GLY A 5 -9.06 -15.54 22.80
C GLY A 5 -7.59 -15.15 22.83
N LYS A 6 -6.92 -15.22 21.67
CA LYS A 6 -5.61 -14.60 21.50
C LYS A 6 -5.80 -13.11 21.74
N GLU A 7 -5.48 -12.64 22.95
CA GLU A 7 -5.24 -11.21 23.16
C GLU A 7 -4.20 -10.77 22.14
N GLY A 8 -4.58 -9.84 21.25
CA GLY A 8 -3.71 -9.30 20.23
C GLY A 8 -2.45 -8.73 20.88
N MET A 9 -1.33 -9.41 20.70
CA MET A 9 -0.07 -8.99 21.28
C MET A 9 0.57 -7.95 20.34
N LEU A 10 0.70 -6.71 20.84
CA LEU A 10 1.37 -5.64 20.06
C LEU A 10 2.80 -6.02 19.73
N PRO A 11 3.31 -5.59 18.55
CA PRO A 11 4.71 -5.77 18.19
C PRO A 11 5.65 -5.19 19.25
N LYS A 12 6.68 -5.94 19.62
CA LYS A 12 7.64 -5.53 20.67
C LYS A 12 8.73 -4.59 20.13
N ASN A 13 9.10 -4.76 18.86
CA ASN A 13 10.13 -3.96 18.22
C ASN A 13 9.45 -2.90 17.34
N ILE A 14 9.37 -1.68 17.86
CA ILE A 14 8.67 -0.57 17.22
C ILE A 14 9.53 0.70 17.26
N ARG A 15 9.30 1.56 16.27
CA ARG A 15 9.83 2.93 16.24
C ARG A 15 8.67 3.90 16.03
N GLN A 16 8.53 4.86 16.91
CA GLN A 16 7.53 5.92 16.77
C GLN A 16 8.03 7.02 15.81
N ILE A 17 7.17 7.43 14.90
CA ILE A 17 7.35 8.59 14.03
C ILE A 17 6.34 9.65 14.44
N GLY A 18 6.81 10.86 14.74
CA GLY A 18 5.95 11.96 15.16
C GLY A 18 5.28 11.75 16.52
N GLN A 19 4.14 12.40 16.71
CA GLN A 19 3.34 12.32 17.93
C GLN A 19 2.06 11.54 17.68
N ILE A 20 1.84 10.50 18.45
CA ILE A 20 0.64 9.69 18.35
C ILE A 20 -0.51 10.38 19.05
N SER A 21 -1.60 10.60 18.32
CA SER A 21 -2.83 11.20 18.84
C SER A 21 -4.07 10.43 18.38
N GLY A 22 -5.16 10.58 19.13
CA GLY A 22 -6.42 9.92 18.82
C GLY A 22 -6.45 8.42 19.20
N ASN A 23 -7.56 7.79 18.88
CA ASN A 23 -7.87 6.40 19.23
C ASN A 23 -7.58 5.40 18.08
N GLN A 24 -6.97 5.86 17.00
CA GLN A 24 -6.52 5.01 15.89
C GLN A 24 -4.99 4.98 15.87
N LYS A 25 -4.43 3.79 15.95
CA LYS A 25 -2.98 3.55 15.96
C LYS A 25 -2.59 2.88 14.66
N ILE A 26 -1.70 3.51 13.89
CA ILE A 26 -1.24 2.99 12.61
C ILE A 26 0.17 2.43 12.76
N TYR A 27 0.34 1.17 12.35
CA TYR A 27 1.58 0.43 12.36
C TYR A 27 1.94 0.04 10.92
N LEU A 28 3.05 0.56 10.40
CA LEU A 28 3.61 0.18 9.10
C LEU A 28 4.78 -0.78 9.31
N GLU A 29 4.73 -1.93 8.65
CA GLU A 29 5.81 -2.90 8.73
C GLU A 29 7.05 -2.41 7.96
N ASP A 30 8.24 -2.75 8.44
CA ASP A 30 9.53 -2.23 7.96
C ASP A 30 9.78 -2.48 6.47
N TYR A 31 9.47 -3.68 5.95
CA TYR A 31 9.60 -3.97 4.51
C TYR A 31 8.63 -3.14 3.66
N VAL A 32 7.42 -2.91 4.17
CA VAL A 32 6.44 -2.05 3.48
C VAL A 32 6.96 -0.63 3.40
N ILE A 33 7.37 -0.02 4.52
CA ILE A 33 7.86 1.36 4.50
C ILE A 33 9.14 1.50 3.66
N THR A 34 10.03 0.53 3.69
CA THR A 34 11.23 0.49 2.84
C THR A 34 10.84 0.45 1.36
N TYR A 35 9.84 -0.34 1.00
CA TYR A 35 9.33 -0.41 -0.37
C TYR A 35 8.67 0.90 -0.82
N LEU A 36 7.91 1.55 0.04
CA LEU A 36 7.29 2.85 -0.25
C LEU A 36 8.32 3.99 -0.44
N ARG A 37 9.45 3.92 0.25
CA ARG A 37 10.53 4.92 0.20
C ARG A 37 11.55 4.71 -0.91
N GLN A 38 11.34 3.74 -1.81
CA GLN A 38 12.25 3.54 -2.93
C GLN A 38 12.30 4.77 -3.83
N ILE A 39 13.51 5.12 -4.25
CA ILE A 39 13.75 6.23 -5.18
C ILE A 39 13.17 5.87 -6.55
N LEU A 40 12.53 6.83 -7.20
CA LEU A 40 12.02 6.70 -8.56
C LEU A 40 13.18 6.51 -9.53
N THR A 41 12.99 5.67 -10.56
CA THR A 41 13.91 5.60 -11.69
C THR A 41 13.73 6.83 -12.58
N PRO A 42 14.72 7.18 -13.45
CA PRO A 42 14.63 8.36 -14.31
C PRO A 42 13.39 8.40 -15.23
N ASP A 43 12.82 7.24 -15.55
CA ASP A 43 11.65 7.12 -16.42
C ASP A 43 10.31 7.12 -15.66
N GLU A 44 10.37 7.13 -14.32
CA GLU A 44 9.19 7.13 -13.46
C GLU A 44 8.87 8.54 -12.96
N ASN A 45 7.63 8.97 -13.12
CA ASN A 45 7.12 10.21 -12.53
C ASN A 45 6.57 9.99 -11.14
N MET A 46 6.00 8.82 -10.89
CA MET A 46 5.51 8.38 -9.59
C MET A 46 5.41 6.85 -9.54
N ARG A 47 5.18 6.35 -8.34
CA ARG A 47 4.73 4.97 -8.08
C ARG A 47 3.44 5.00 -7.30
N VAL A 48 2.55 4.08 -7.60
CA VAL A 48 1.27 3.92 -6.89
C VAL A 48 1.21 2.52 -6.32
N MET A 49 0.92 2.39 -5.04
CA MET A 49 0.84 1.12 -4.33
C MET A 49 -0.49 1.01 -3.59
N ILE A 50 -1.08 -0.19 -3.59
CA ILE A 50 -2.22 -0.51 -2.75
C ILE A 50 -1.70 -1.16 -1.47
N LEU A 51 -2.17 -0.68 -0.32
CA LEU A 51 -1.74 -1.11 1.00
C LEU A 51 -2.66 -2.21 1.54
N TYR A 52 -2.07 -3.25 2.05
CA TYR A 52 -2.76 -4.42 2.61
C TYR A 52 -2.38 -4.66 4.07
N GLY A 53 -3.32 -5.15 4.84
CA GLY A 53 -3.10 -5.43 6.23
C GLY A 53 -4.36 -5.91 6.94
N HIS A 54 -4.41 -5.69 8.24
CA HIS A 54 -5.55 -6.04 9.08
C HIS A 54 -5.77 -5.00 10.19
N LYS A 55 -6.94 -5.01 10.79
CA LYS A 55 -7.31 -4.14 11.91
C LYS A 55 -7.63 -4.99 13.13
N GLU A 56 -7.25 -4.52 14.30
CA GLU A 56 -7.57 -5.14 15.58
C GLU A 56 -8.06 -4.09 16.57
N MET A 57 -9.08 -4.46 17.36
CA MET A 57 -9.49 -3.69 18.52
C MET A 57 -8.76 -4.23 19.75
N ILE A 58 -7.97 -3.37 20.40
CA ILE A 58 -7.23 -3.72 21.61
C ILE A 58 -7.54 -2.63 22.64
N GLU A 59 -8.14 -2.98 23.76
CA GLU A 59 -8.48 -2.06 24.86
C GLU A 59 -9.23 -0.79 24.39
N ASP A 60 -10.27 -0.97 23.55
CA ASP A 60 -11.09 0.10 22.96
C ASP A 60 -10.38 1.04 21.98
N GLU A 61 -9.14 0.75 21.59
CA GLU A 61 -8.41 1.45 20.55
C GLU A 61 -8.34 0.61 19.26
N LEU A 62 -8.44 1.26 18.11
CA LEU A 62 -8.35 0.61 16.81
C LEU A 62 -6.90 0.63 16.31
N TYR A 63 -6.33 -0.55 16.12
CA TYR A 63 -4.98 -0.75 15.58
C TYR A 63 -5.05 -1.17 14.11
N TRP A 64 -4.26 -0.50 13.30
CA TRP A 64 -4.11 -0.78 11.88
C TRP A 64 -2.70 -1.32 11.64
N PHE A 65 -2.59 -2.53 11.13
CA PHE A 65 -1.32 -3.16 10.80
C PHE A 65 -1.22 -3.27 9.28
N VAL A 66 -0.30 -2.53 8.68
CA VAL A 66 -0.04 -2.55 7.23
C VAL A 66 1.24 -3.35 7.00
N ASN A 67 1.12 -4.54 6.45
CA ASN A 67 2.21 -5.48 6.24
C ASN A 67 2.29 -6.04 4.82
N GLY A 68 1.58 -5.45 3.87
CA GLY A 68 1.67 -5.72 2.46
C GLY A 68 1.47 -4.47 1.62
N ALA A 69 2.12 -4.42 0.46
CA ALA A 69 1.92 -3.41 -0.55
C ALA A 69 2.11 -4.03 -1.93
N VAL A 70 1.24 -3.68 -2.87
CA VAL A 70 1.29 -4.13 -4.27
C VAL A 70 1.28 -2.92 -5.17
N GLU A 71 2.25 -2.85 -6.09
CA GLU A 71 2.33 -1.77 -7.07
C GLU A 71 1.21 -1.86 -8.10
N ALA A 72 0.59 -0.71 -8.39
CA ALA A 72 -0.46 -0.56 -9.38
C ALA A 72 0.05 0.20 -10.60
N GLN A 73 -0.39 -0.20 -11.79
CA GLN A 73 -0.24 0.65 -12.97
C GLN A 73 -1.08 1.92 -12.80
N HIS A 74 -0.59 3.05 -13.25
CA HIS A 74 -1.22 4.35 -13.07
C HIS A 74 -1.20 5.15 -14.37
N ASP A 75 -2.12 6.11 -14.44
CA ASP A 75 -2.25 7.03 -15.56
C ASP A 75 -2.47 8.45 -15.06
N PHE A 76 -1.82 9.42 -15.71
CA PHE A 76 -1.81 10.83 -15.30
C PHE A 76 -2.80 11.72 -16.04
N PHE A 77 -3.68 11.18 -16.86
CA PHE A 77 -4.63 12.02 -17.59
C PHE A 77 -5.59 12.72 -16.64
N MET A 78 -5.59 14.04 -16.69
CA MET A 78 -6.22 14.99 -15.76
C MET A 78 -7.71 14.77 -15.46
N GLU A 79 -8.46 14.07 -16.32
CA GLU A 79 -9.89 13.85 -16.17
C GLU A 79 -10.26 12.51 -15.53
N LYS A 80 -9.26 11.66 -15.28
CA LYS A 80 -9.48 10.29 -14.80
C LYS A 80 -8.94 10.09 -13.38
N THR A 81 -9.23 8.94 -12.84
CA THR A 81 -8.59 8.41 -11.64
C THR A 81 -7.14 8.01 -11.95
N ILE A 82 -6.27 8.02 -10.94
CA ILE A 82 -4.85 7.64 -11.05
C ILE A 82 -4.69 6.17 -11.44
N ILE A 83 -5.58 5.32 -10.97
CA ILE A 83 -5.68 3.90 -11.35
C ILE A 83 -7.00 3.65 -12.06
N ASP A 84 -7.04 2.65 -12.93
CA ASP A 84 -8.24 2.18 -13.60
C ASP A 84 -8.70 0.80 -13.09
N GLU A 85 -9.82 0.31 -13.62
CA GLU A 85 -10.38 -0.98 -13.21
C GLU A 85 -9.47 -2.16 -13.59
N GLU A 86 -8.74 -2.07 -14.70
CA GLU A 86 -7.81 -3.12 -15.11
C GLU A 86 -6.62 -3.20 -14.15
N SER A 87 -6.04 -2.06 -13.80
CA SER A 87 -4.99 -1.98 -12.79
C SER A 87 -5.45 -2.49 -11.43
N TRP A 88 -6.66 -2.12 -11.02
CA TRP A 88 -7.28 -2.62 -9.79
C TRP A 88 -7.44 -4.13 -9.78
N LYS A 89 -7.89 -4.71 -10.90
CA LYS A 89 -8.02 -6.17 -11.05
C LYS A 89 -6.66 -6.87 -10.94
N LYS A 90 -5.64 -6.37 -11.64
CA LYS A 90 -4.27 -6.93 -11.59
C LYS A 90 -3.68 -6.87 -10.18
N VAL A 91 -3.89 -5.79 -9.47
CA VAL A 91 -3.46 -5.64 -8.07
C VAL A 91 -4.13 -6.67 -7.17
N ASN A 92 -5.44 -6.88 -7.32
CA ASN A 92 -6.17 -7.87 -6.52
C ASN A 92 -5.72 -9.30 -6.82
N GLU A 93 -5.42 -9.64 -8.07
CA GLU A 93 -4.85 -10.94 -8.44
C GLU A 93 -3.49 -11.16 -7.79
N MET A 94 -2.64 -10.13 -7.82
CA MET A 94 -1.31 -10.18 -7.18
C MET A 94 -1.42 -10.29 -5.66
N ALA A 95 -2.32 -9.52 -5.04
CA ALA A 95 -2.58 -9.61 -3.61
C ALA A 95 -3.12 -10.99 -3.20
N GLY A 96 -4.00 -11.59 -3.99
CA GLY A 96 -4.47 -12.96 -3.77
C GLY A 96 -3.35 -14.00 -3.78
N LYS A 97 -2.30 -13.76 -4.57
CA LYS A 97 -1.13 -14.62 -4.65
C LYS A 97 -0.17 -14.47 -3.46
N PHE A 98 0.14 -13.22 -3.06
CA PHE A 98 1.17 -12.95 -2.05
C PHE A 98 0.60 -12.64 -0.66
N PHE A 99 -0.61 -12.09 -0.58
CA PHE A 99 -1.23 -11.62 0.66
C PHE A 99 -2.67 -12.13 0.84
N PRO A 100 -2.91 -13.46 0.74
CA PRO A 100 -4.27 -14.02 0.74
C PRO A 100 -5.06 -13.75 2.03
N GLU A 101 -4.35 -13.54 3.15
CA GLU A 101 -4.93 -13.30 4.48
C GLU A 101 -5.17 -11.81 4.79
N LEU A 102 -4.70 -10.90 3.91
CA LEU A 102 -4.77 -9.48 4.14
C LEU A 102 -5.93 -8.82 3.37
N THR A 103 -6.38 -7.68 3.87
CA THR A 103 -7.39 -6.84 3.25
C THR A 103 -6.84 -5.49 2.85
N VAL A 104 -7.51 -4.82 1.91
CA VAL A 104 -7.13 -3.46 1.51
C VAL A 104 -7.29 -2.50 2.69
N MET A 105 -6.25 -1.75 2.99
CA MET A 105 -6.21 -0.73 4.05
C MET A 105 -6.30 0.70 3.49
N GLY A 106 -5.87 0.86 2.26
CA GLY A 106 -5.76 2.11 1.56
C GLY A 106 -4.69 2.05 0.48
N TRP A 107 -4.01 3.14 0.23
CA TRP A 107 -3.02 3.22 -0.84
C TRP A 107 -1.93 4.23 -0.57
N ALA A 108 -0.92 4.26 -1.44
CA ALA A 108 0.23 5.12 -1.32
C ALA A 108 0.68 5.65 -2.67
N ILE A 109 1.27 6.84 -2.65
CA ILE A 109 1.97 7.43 -3.80
C ILE A 109 3.39 7.79 -3.38
N THR A 110 4.36 7.41 -4.22
CA THR A 110 5.71 7.96 -4.20
C THR A 110 5.88 8.80 -5.46
N ARG A 111 6.26 10.06 -5.31
CA ARG A 111 6.44 11.01 -6.42
C ARG A 111 7.66 11.91 -6.20
N GLU A 112 8.17 12.51 -7.27
CA GLU A 112 9.35 13.38 -7.19
C GLU A 112 9.03 14.68 -6.45
N ASP A 113 8.01 15.39 -6.90
CA ASP A 113 7.62 16.69 -6.36
C ASP A 113 6.15 16.71 -5.90
N SER A 114 5.86 17.60 -4.96
CA SER A 114 4.49 17.93 -4.58
C SER A 114 3.90 18.92 -5.57
N THR A 115 2.93 18.49 -6.37
CA THR A 115 2.16 19.34 -7.27
C THR A 115 0.69 19.38 -6.87
N GLU A 116 0.06 20.54 -6.95
CA GLU A 116 -1.38 20.70 -6.62
C GLU A 116 -2.29 19.99 -7.63
N ASP A 117 -1.80 19.75 -8.84
CA ASP A 117 -2.56 19.19 -9.95
C ASP A 117 -3.11 17.78 -9.71
N LEU A 118 -2.49 17.02 -8.80
CA LEU A 118 -2.91 15.64 -8.47
C LEU A 118 -3.97 15.54 -7.38
N GLU A 119 -4.23 16.60 -6.61
CA GLU A 119 -5.14 16.52 -5.46
C GLU A 119 -6.53 16.06 -5.85
N GLU A 120 -7.09 16.61 -6.93
CA GLU A 120 -8.41 16.20 -7.40
C GLU A 120 -8.44 14.74 -7.87
N GLN A 121 -7.40 14.31 -8.57
CA GLN A 121 -7.26 12.92 -9.01
C GLN A 121 -7.11 11.95 -7.82
N ILE A 122 -6.36 12.32 -6.80
CA ILE A 122 -6.23 11.57 -5.56
C ILE A 122 -7.60 11.39 -4.90
N MET A 123 -8.34 12.48 -4.73
CA MET A 123 -9.66 12.44 -4.11
C MET A 123 -10.69 11.66 -4.93
N ARG A 124 -10.62 11.74 -6.24
CA ARG A 124 -11.47 10.98 -7.17
C ARG A 124 -11.16 9.48 -7.11
N THR A 125 -9.88 9.13 -7.12
CA THR A 125 -9.40 7.74 -6.98
C THR A 125 -9.87 7.14 -5.67
N GLN A 126 -9.71 7.86 -4.56
CA GLN A 126 -10.20 7.42 -3.25
C GLN A 126 -11.70 7.12 -3.27
N ARG A 127 -12.51 8.01 -3.81
CA ARG A 127 -13.97 7.83 -3.85
C ARG A 127 -14.42 6.67 -4.74
N GLN A 128 -13.71 6.43 -5.83
CA GLN A 128 -14.12 5.43 -6.82
C GLN A 128 -13.67 4.01 -6.46
N PHE A 129 -12.46 3.84 -5.94
CA PHE A 129 -11.86 2.52 -5.75
C PHE A 129 -11.83 2.03 -4.30
N PHE A 130 -11.97 2.93 -3.33
CA PHE A 130 -11.81 2.56 -1.92
C PHE A 130 -13.10 2.75 -1.14
N ARG A 131 -13.42 1.76 -0.29
CA ARG A 131 -14.54 1.87 0.65
C ARG A 131 -14.21 2.85 1.79
N PRO A 132 -15.20 3.36 2.52
CA PRO A 132 -14.99 4.30 3.63
C PRO A 132 -14.06 3.78 4.74
N ASP A 133 -13.96 2.46 4.91
CA ASP A 133 -13.06 1.81 5.87
C ASP A 133 -11.65 1.56 5.34
N GLN A 134 -11.41 1.78 4.04
CA GLN A 134 -10.12 1.68 3.33
C GLN A 134 -9.53 3.08 3.12
N LYS A 135 -9.35 3.82 4.18
CA LYS A 135 -9.14 5.27 4.17
C LYS A 135 -7.69 5.72 4.39
N LEU A 136 -6.78 4.78 4.55
CA LEU A 136 -5.37 5.09 4.77
C LEU A 136 -4.72 5.57 3.47
N TYR A 137 -3.97 6.66 3.54
CA TYR A 137 -3.21 7.19 2.41
C TYR A 137 -1.82 7.62 2.86
N PHE A 138 -0.81 7.09 2.22
CA PHE A 138 0.59 7.45 2.46
C PHE A 138 1.17 8.17 1.24
N GLU A 139 1.94 9.23 1.48
CA GLU A 139 2.64 9.98 0.44
C GLU A 139 4.12 10.14 0.79
N TYR A 140 4.98 9.86 -0.17
CA TYR A 140 6.41 10.09 -0.09
C TYR A 140 6.88 10.98 -1.24
N ILE A 141 7.48 12.13 -0.90
CA ILE A 141 8.07 13.07 -1.85
C ILE A 141 9.58 12.85 -1.86
N THR A 142 10.12 12.40 -2.99
CA THR A 142 11.52 11.98 -3.05
C THR A 142 12.51 13.14 -3.11
N SER A 143 12.11 14.29 -3.66
CA SER A 143 12.98 15.48 -3.80
C SER A 143 13.49 16.00 -2.46
N ASP A 144 12.64 16.04 -1.46
CA ASP A 144 12.97 16.54 -0.11
C ASP A 144 12.91 15.46 0.97
N LYS A 145 12.62 14.21 0.57
CA LYS A 145 12.47 13.05 1.46
C LYS A 145 11.41 13.24 2.54
N THR A 146 10.37 13.99 2.23
CA THR A 146 9.24 14.14 3.13
C THR A 146 8.22 13.03 2.95
N GLU A 147 7.63 12.62 4.05
CA GLU A 147 6.55 11.63 4.06
C GLU A 147 5.41 12.08 4.96
N ALA A 148 4.21 11.70 4.59
CA ALA A 148 3.02 11.98 5.38
C ALA A 148 2.01 10.84 5.26
N LEU A 149 1.34 10.57 6.35
CA LEU A 149 0.27 9.61 6.46
C LEU A 149 -1.04 10.34 6.72
N TYR A 150 -2.08 9.97 6.00
CA TYR A 150 -3.39 10.61 6.05
C TYR A 150 -4.51 9.58 6.22
N LEU A 151 -5.63 10.05 6.75
CA LEU A 151 -6.90 9.34 6.68
C LEU A 151 -7.89 10.15 5.83
N HIS A 152 -8.49 9.49 4.83
CA HIS A 152 -9.59 10.06 4.07
C HIS A 152 -10.91 9.92 4.84
N GLU A 153 -11.43 11.02 5.32
CA GLU A 153 -12.68 11.06 6.08
C GLU A 153 -13.57 12.21 5.63
N LYS A 154 -14.85 11.94 5.43
CA LYS A 154 -15.85 12.95 5.06
C LYS A 154 -15.44 13.83 3.86
N GLY A 155 -14.85 13.21 2.84
CA GLY A 155 -14.40 13.90 1.63
C GLY A 155 -13.16 14.79 1.81
N LYS A 156 -12.43 14.62 2.90
CA LYS A 156 -11.19 15.34 3.19
C LYS A 156 -10.05 14.36 3.51
N ARG A 157 -8.84 14.84 3.33
CA ARG A 157 -7.60 14.14 3.66
C ARG A 157 -7.00 14.78 4.92
N ASN A 158 -7.07 14.05 6.04
CA ASN A 158 -6.58 14.50 7.33
C ASN A 158 -5.22 13.91 7.64
N MET A 159 -4.19 14.76 7.78
CA MET A 159 -2.85 14.32 8.12
C MET A 159 -2.81 13.76 9.56
N LEU A 160 -2.16 12.63 9.73
CA LEU A 160 -1.85 12.07 11.04
C LEU A 160 -0.56 12.71 11.58
N SER A 161 -0.55 13.05 12.85
CA SER A 161 0.62 13.62 13.53
C SER A 161 1.72 12.58 13.81
N GLY A 162 1.40 11.30 13.77
CA GLY A 162 2.38 10.23 13.98
C GLY A 162 1.82 8.84 13.71
N TYR A 163 2.75 7.90 13.60
CA TYR A 163 2.49 6.48 13.40
C TYR A 163 3.67 5.66 13.93
N TYR A 164 3.55 4.34 13.88
CA TYR A 164 4.63 3.43 14.27
C TYR A 164 5.17 2.66 13.06
N ILE A 165 6.47 2.45 13.05
CA ILE A 165 7.11 1.42 12.22
C ILE A 165 7.38 0.22 13.12
N TYR A 166 7.06 -0.99 12.66
CA TYR A 166 7.31 -2.20 13.43
C TYR A 166 8.10 -3.22 12.61
N TYR A 167 8.82 -4.06 13.32
CA TYR A 167 9.77 -5.01 12.78
C TYR A 167 9.33 -6.41 13.18
N GLU A 168 8.78 -7.14 12.22
CA GLU A 168 8.41 -8.54 12.35
C GLU A 168 8.84 -9.31 11.11
N ARG A 169 8.91 -10.63 11.20
CA ARG A 169 9.18 -11.48 10.05
C ARG A 169 8.01 -11.36 9.06
N ASN A 170 8.29 -10.90 7.85
CA ASN A 170 7.29 -10.69 6.79
C ASN A 170 7.74 -11.38 5.49
N GLU A 171 7.57 -12.69 5.45
CA GLU A 171 7.95 -13.50 4.28
C GLU A 171 7.12 -13.16 3.04
N CYS A 172 5.83 -12.82 3.22
CA CYS A 172 4.95 -12.48 2.11
C CYS A 172 5.45 -11.23 1.37
N MET A 173 5.80 -10.17 2.10
CA MET A 173 6.34 -8.95 1.48
C MET A 173 7.73 -9.17 0.88
N GLN A 174 8.59 -9.95 1.53
CA GLN A 174 9.88 -10.34 0.98
C GLN A 174 9.73 -11.09 -0.35
N ASN A 175 8.84 -12.09 -0.41
CA ASN A 175 8.58 -12.87 -1.61
C ASN A 175 8.04 -12.00 -2.75
N TYR A 176 7.15 -11.06 -2.43
CA TYR A 176 6.64 -10.10 -3.40
C TYR A 176 7.76 -9.23 -3.98
N MET A 177 8.60 -8.63 -3.12
CA MET A 177 9.73 -7.79 -3.56
C MET A 177 10.75 -8.58 -4.40
N VAL A 178 11.04 -9.83 -4.04
CA VAL A 178 11.91 -10.71 -4.84
C VAL A 178 11.30 -10.99 -6.21
N SER A 179 9.98 -11.22 -6.28
CA SER A 179 9.29 -11.48 -7.55
C SER A 179 9.38 -10.30 -8.52
N LEU A 180 9.37 -9.07 -8.02
CA LEU A 180 9.54 -7.86 -8.86
C LEU A 180 10.95 -7.80 -9.47
N ARG A 181 11.99 -8.04 -8.67
CA ARG A 181 13.39 -8.05 -9.14
C ARG A 181 13.64 -9.12 -10.20
N THR A 182 12.99 -10.26 -10.10
CA THR A 182 13.09 -11.33 -11.10
C THR A 182 12.42 -10.92 -12.41
N ARG A 183 11.29 -10.22 -12.36
CA ARG A 183 10.60 -9.69 -13.55
C ARG A 183 11.44 -8.65 -14.29
N GLU A 184 12.11 -7.76 -13.56
CA GLU A 184 13.01 -6.75 -14.14
C GLU A 184 14.21 -7.37 -14.85
N ARG A 185 14.71 -8.52 -14.36
CA ARG A 185 15.86 -9.21 -14.94
C ARG A 185 15.54 -10.07 -16.19
N HIS A 186 14.30 -10.56 -16.31
CA HIS A 186 13.88 -11.48 -17.38
C HIS A 186 12.51 -11.06 -17.98
N PRO A 187 12.39 -9.86 -18.57
CA PRO A 187 11.12 -9.41 -19.14
C PRO A 187 10.65 -10.25 -20.34
N GLU A 188 11.60 -10.89 -21.10
CA GLU A 188 11.28 -11.64 -22.30
C GLU A 188 10.75 -13.05 -22.04
N GLU A 189 11.20 -13.73 -21.00
CA GLU A 189 10.76 -15.10 -20.66
C GLU A 189 9.30 -15.14 -20.16
N MET A 190 8.84 -14.09 -19.52
CA MET A 190 7.46 -14.01 -19.01
C MET A 190 6.42 -13.76 -20.10
N ASN A 191 6.78 -13.03 -21.16
CA ASN A 191 5.90 -12.83 -22.32
C ASN A 191 5.76 -14.14 -23.14
N ALA A 192 6.80 -14.97 -23.18
CA ALA A 192 6.76 -16.26 -23.84
C ALA A 192 5.84 -17.27 -23.12
N ASP A 193 5.87 -17.29 -21.78
CA ASP A 193 5.02 -18.17 -20.97
C ASP A 193 3.53 -17.76 -21.01
N HIS A 194 3.26 -16.45 -21.10
CA HIS A 194 1.88 -15.95 -21.25
C HIS A 194 1.31 -16.26 -22.63
N ALA A 195 2.13 -16.12 -23.69
CA ALA A 195 1.76 -16.48 -25.05
C ALA A 195 1.55 -18.00 -25.19
N ALA A 196 2.41 -18.83 -24.57
CA ALA A 196 2.30 -20.29 -24.62
C ALA A 196 1.07 -20.83 -23.88
N ARG A 197 0.57 -20.13 -22.85
CA ARG A 197 -0.68 -20.50 -22.16
C ARG A 197 -1.91 -20.17 -22.98
N GLN A 198 -1.93 -19.06 -23.70
CA GLN A 198 -3.03 -18.69 -24.59
C GLN A 198 -3.20 -19.65 -25.78
N PHE A 199 -2.12 -20.27 -26.26
CA PHE A 199 -2.18 -21.26 -27.35
C PHE A 199 -2.56 -22.67 -26.90
N ARG A 200 -2.66 -22.95 -25.59
CA ARG A 200 -3.10 -24.26 -25.06
C ARG A 200 -4.58 -24.33 -24.73
N GLU A 201 -5.32 -23.22 -24.80
CA GLU A 201 -6.75 -23.14 -24.53
C GLU A 201 -7.61 -22.95 -25.80
N VAL A 202 -7.06 -23.29 -26.98
CA VAL A 202 -7.80 -23.30 -28.26
C VAL A 202 -7.98 -24.72 -28.75
#